data_58739db3a8579a42f2ef2766ad95e5ab
#
_entry.id   58739db3a8579a42f2ef2766ad95e5ab
#
_cell.length_a   1.000
_cell.length_b   1.000
_cell.length_c   1.000
_cell.angle_alpha   90.00
_cell.angle_beta   90.00
_cell.angle_gamma   90.00
#
_symmetry.space_group_name_H-M   'P 1'
#
loop_
_entity.id
_entity.type
_entity.pdbx_description
1 polymer ?
#
loop_
_entity_poly.entity_id
_entity_poly.type
_entity_poly.pdbx_seq_one_letter_code
_entity_poly.pdbx_strand_id
1 'polypeptide(L)'
;MYLSGFAHAPYLMVKPESDLENIKPDFLENKYTVRLSGEYDEVFLNKFVQKFNNVKNLDIGNKFGGERDNSFIYDLLNLEGLVISLYRDSDFVLDCSKLPKSLYSLNLNIWTKKKIIKIEQLNVTNLEHLYISDFDEKDLSVISTLTNLKSLSITRSKIKSLKGIENLINLEYLSLGAVRSLVDISDIVACKKLKRIDFDICWKLQDYSPIGELKEMEILELQDCKSLASIKFVEQLPKLKRLIALGTTVINDFDTTPAENVAVFWGSYKAEYNKHYPEKEIK
;
A
#
# COMPACT_ATOMS: atom_id res chain seq x y z
N MET A 1 1.32 -1.05 -12.02
CA MET A 1 0.43 -1.34 -10.86
C MET A 1 1.15 -2.39 -10.02
N TYR A 2 1.92 -1.94 -9.02
CA TYR A 2 2.49 -2.84 -8.02
C TYR A 2 1.50 -2.88 -6.85
N LEU A 3 0.40 -3.57 -7.05
CA LEU A 3 -0.37 -4.05 -5.92
C LEU A 3 0.52 -5.03 -5.18
N SER A 4 0.55 -4.94 -3.84
CA SER A 4 1.14 -5.91 -2.92
C SER A 4 1.15 -7.30 -3.53
N GLY A 5 2.18 -8.10 -3.35
CA GLY A 5 2.50 -9.37 -4.04
C GLY A 5 1.39 -10.42 -4.21
N PHE A 6 0.14 -10.06 -3.93
CA PHE A 6 -1.07 -10.87 -4.11
C PHE A 6 -1.86 -10.58 -5.39
N ALA A 7 -1.60 -9.47 -6.09
CA ALA A 7 -2.49 -9.01 -7.17
C ALA A 7 -2.56 -9.90 -8.40
N HIS A 8 -1.67 -10.87 -8.52
CA HIS A 8 -1.59 -11.78 -9.69
C HIS A 8 -1.65 -13.28 -9.35
N ALA A 9 -1.73 -13.63 -8.08
CA ALA A 9 -1.92 -15.04 -7.71
C ALA A 9 -3.38 -15.44 -8.03
N PRO A 10 -3.61 -16.58 -8.66
CA PRO A 10 -4.95 -17.08 -8.86
C PRO A 10 -5.63 -17.32 -7.50
N TYR A 11 -6.92 -17.04 -7.43
CA TYR A 11 -7.71 -17.21 -6.21
C TYR A 11 -8.36 -18.58 -6.18
N LEU A 12 -8.31 -19.26 -5.03
CA LEU A 12 -9.20 -20.33 -4.68
C LEU A 12 -10.35 -19.72 -3.84
N MET A 13 -11.53 -19.62 -4.45
CA MET A 13 -12.72 -19.14 -3.74
C MET A 13 -13.30 -20.27 -2.90
N VAL A 14 -13.37 -20.09 -1.59
CA VAL A 14 -14.03 -20.99 -0.65
C VAL A 14 -15.31 -20.30 -0.17
N LYS A 15 -16.45 -20.99 -0.28
CA LYS A 15 -17.78 -20.54 0.13
C LYS A 15 -18.32 -21.41 1.25
N PRO A 16 -19.34 -20.97 2.01
CA PRO A 16 -19.93 -21.76 3.09
C PRO A 16 -20.42 -23.14 2.65
N GLU A 17 -20.92 -23.25 1.41
CA GLU A 17 -21.37 -24.48 0.80
C GLU A 17 -20.26 -25.34 0.19
N SER A 18 -19.00 -24.90 0.26
CA SER A 18 -17.86 -25.63 -0.31
C SER A 18 -17.62 -26.93 0.48
N ASP A 19 -17.48 -28.04 -0.24
CA ASP A 19 -17.07 -29.30 0.33
C ASP A 19 -15.56 -29.32 0.55
N LEU A 20 -15.15 -29.02 1.80
CA LEU A 20 -13.74 -28.96 2.18
C LEU A 20 -13.02 -30.31 2.09
N GLU A 21 -13.75 -31.41 2.22
CA GLU A 21 -13.15 -32.76 2.18
C GLU A 21 -12.69 -33.16 0.79
N ASN A 22 -13.39 -32.68 -0.24
CA ASN A 22 -13.11 -32.99 -1.63
C ASN A 22 -12.22 -31.96 -2.35
N ILE A 23 -11.60 -31.02 -1.64
CA ILE A 23 -10.64 -30.10 -2.22
C ILE A 23 -9.41 -30.91 -2.65
N LYS A 24 -9.06 -30.81 -3.94
CA LYS A 24 -7.90 -31.49 -4.52
C LYS A 24 -6.60 -31.02 -3.85
N PRO A 25 -5.63 -31.92 -3.59
CA PRO A 25 -4.35 -31.58 -2.98
C PRO A 25 -3.61 -30.43 -3.68
N ASP A 26 -3.68 -30.33 -5.01
CA ASP A 26 -3.05 -29.26 -5.79
C ASP A 26 -3.48 -27.85 -5.37
N PHE A 27 -4.72 -27.68 -4.87
CA PHE A 27 -5.22 -26.40 -4.37
C PHE A 27 -4.66 -26.05 -2.98
N LEU A 28 -4.09 -27.02 -2.28
CA LEU A 28 -3.44 -26.83 -0.97
C LEU A 28 -1.93 -26.53 -1.10
N GLU A 29 -1.38 -26.59 -2.32
CA GLU A 29 0.06 -26.41 -2.59
C GLU A 29 0.54 -24.95 -2.58
N ASN A 30 -0.16 -24.04 -1.91
CA ASN A 30 0.26 -22.64 -1.69
C ASN A 30 0.49 -21.77 -2.96
N LYS A 31 -0.02 -22.21 -4.11
CA LYS A 31 0.03 -21.44 -5.37
C LYS A 31 -1.09 -20.41 -5.49
N TYR A 32 -2.06 -20.47 -4.59
CA TYR A 32 -3.28 -19.68 -4.63
C TYR A 32 -3.41 -18.79 -3.40
N THR A 33 -4.03 -17.63 -3.58
CA THR A 33 -4.63 -16.91 -2.46
C THR A 33 -5.98 -17.54 -2.15
N VAL A 34 -6.14 -18.08 -0.96
CA VAL A 34 -7.44 -18.61 -0.52
C VAL A 34 -8.31 -17.44 -0.11
N ARG A 35 -9.42 -17.26 -0.80
CA ARG A 35 -10.41 -16.21 -0.49
C ARG A 35 -11.63 -16.84 0.12
N LEU A 36 -11.96 -16.44 1.34
CA LEU A 36 -13.23 -16.75 1.96
C LEU A 36 -14.29 -15.73 1.49
N SER A 37 -15.46 -16.23 1.07
CA SER A 37 -16.55 -15.39 0.57
C SER A 37 -17.90 -15.92 1.02
N GLY A 38 -18.54 -15.24 1.96
CA GLY A 38 -19.83 -15.61 2.53
C GLY A 38 -19.86 -15.54 4.04
N GLU A 39 -20.91 -16.10 4.65
CA GLU A 39 -21.07 -16.22 6.08
C GLU A 39 -20.71 -17.63 6.53
N TYR A 40 -19.83 -17.75 7.52
CA TYR A 40 -19.35 -19.04 8.00
C TYR A 40 -19.68 -19.20 9.47
N ASP A 41 -20.05 -20.40 9.87
CA ASP A 41 -20.14 -20.76 11.28
C ASP A 41 -18.78 -21.24 11.83
N GLU A 42 -18.71 -21.38 13.14
CA GLU A 42 -17.51 -21.84 13.84
C GLU A 42 -17.10 -23.26 13.41
N VAL A 43 -18.08 -24.12 13.15
CA VAL A 43 -17.82 -25.52 12.74
C VAL A 43 -17.10 -25.54 11.39
N PHE A 44 -17.55 -24.72 10.44
CA PHE A 44 -16.90 -24.60 9.15
C PHE A 44 -15.48 -24.02 9.28
N LEU A 45 -15.30 -22.96 10.06
CA LEU A 45 -14.00 -22.32 10.24
C LEU A 45 -12.99 -23.26 10.90
N ASN A 46 -13.41 -24.07 11.88
CA ASN A 46 -12.56 -25.10 12.48
C ASN A 46 -12.10 -26.15 11.47
N LYS A 47 -13.01 -26.63 10.62
CA LYS A 47 -12.66 -27.55 9.52
C LYS A 47 -11.74 -26.87 8.50
N PHE A 48 -11.99 -25.59 8.18
CA PHE A 48 -11.15 -24.81 7.27
C PHE A 48 -9.72 -24.74 7.80
N VAL A 49 -9.51 -24.35 9.05
CA VAL A 49 -8.16 -24.28 9.67
C VAL A 49 -7.46 -25.63 9.62
N GLN A 50 -8.16 -26.73 9.94
CA GLN A 50 -7.59 -28.08 9.87
C GLN A 50 -7.15 -28.44 8.44
N LYS A 51 -7.99 -28.13 7.44
CA LYS A 51 -7.72 -28.45 6.04
C LYS A 51 -6.65 -27.55 5.41
N PHE A 52 -6.66 -26.26 5.75
CA PHE A 52 -5.78 -25.21 5.21
C PHE A 52 -4.69 -24.78 6.19
N ASN A 53 -4.24 -25.64 7.11
CA ASN A 53 -3.23 -25.33 8.12
C ASN A 53 -1.91 -24.82 7.54
N ASN A 54 -1.61 -25.13 6.27
CA ASN A 54 -0.42 -24.70 5.56
C ASN A 54 -0.68 -23.51 4.60
N VAL A 55 -1.88 -22.88 4.66
CA VAL A 55 -2.17 -21.76 3.79
C VAL A 55 -1.17 -20.62 4.01
N LYS A 56 -0.63 -20.09 2.91
CA LYS A 56 0.31 -18.97 2.93
C LYS A 56 -0.38 -17.63 2.71
N ASN A 57 -1.44 -17.61 1.88
CA ASN A 57 -2.11 -16.38 1.48
C ASN A 57 -3.62 -16.48 1.69
N LEU A 58 -4.14 -15.66 2.59
CA LEU A 58 -5.55 -15.60 2.94
C LEU A 58 -6.15 -14.23 2.64
N ASP A 59 -7.30 -14.21 1.97
CA ASP A 59 -8.08 -13.01 1.72
C ASP A 59 -9.47 -13.14 2.36
N ILE A 60 -9.69 -12.37 3.41
CA ILE A 60 -10.96 -12.17 4.09
C ILE A 60 -11.38 -10.70 4.03
N GLY A 61 -10.93 -9.98 2.98
CA GLY A 61 -11.20 -8.56 2.77
C GLY A 61 -12.58 -8.26 2.21
N ASN A 62 -13.28 -9.26 1.67
CA ASN A 62 -14.66 -9.08 1.23
C ASN A 62 -15.62 -9.06 2.42
N LYS A 63 -16.73 -8.37 2.25
CA LYS A 63 -17.77 -8.23 3.27
C LYS A 63 -18.24 -9.61 3.71
N PHE A 64 -17.68 -10.10 4.81
CA PHE A 64 -18.30 -11.15 5.59
C PHE A 64 -19.49 -10.50 6.28
N GLY A 65 -20.70 -10.96 6.00
CA GLY A 65 -21.88 -10.46 6.68
C GLY A 65 -21.78 -10.72 8.18
N GLY A 66 -22.03 -9.68 8.99
CA GLY A 66 -22.27 -9.82 10.41
C GLY A 66 -21.05 -9.63 11.33
N GLU A 67 -21.36 -9.62 12.60
CA GLU A 67 -20.49 -9.57 13.75
C GLU A 67 -19.69 -10.89 13.83
N ARG A 68 -18.42 -10.90 13.43
CA ARG A 68 -17.64 -12.13 13.46
C ARG A 68 -16.31 -11.98 14.15
N ASP A 69 -16.04 -12.98 14.94
CA ASP A 69 -14.73 -13.29 15.45
C ASP A 69 -13.90 -13.92 14.30
N ASN A 70 -12.88 -13.18 13.84
CA ASN A 70 -11.91 -13.66 12.86
C ASN A 70 -10.67 -14.26 13.53
N SER A 71 -10.76 -14.68 14.81
CA SER A 71 -9.63 -15.20 15.59
C SER A 71 -9.01 -16.47 14.99
N PHE A 72 -9.76 -17.23 14.18
CA PHE A 72 -9.25 -18.40 13.45
C PHE A 72 -7.97 -18.11 12.63
N ILE A 73 -7.75 -16.84 12.23
CA ILE A 73 -6.54 -16.47 11.49
C ILE A 73 -5.26 -16.69 12.30
N TYR A 74 -5.34 -16.65 13.63
CA TYR A 74 -4.19 -16.85 14.50
C TYR A 74 -3.72 -18.32 14.56
N ASP A 75 -4.58 -19.25 14.14
CA ASP A 75 -4.26 -20.68 14.08
C ASP A 75 -3.56 -21.06 12.76
N LEU A 76 -3.50 -20.13 11.81
CA LEU A 76 -2.83 -20.30 10.50
C LEU A 76 -1.36 -19.90 10.59
N LEU A 77 -0.55 -20.75 11.24
CA LEU A 77 0.83 -20.42 11.64
C LEU A 77 1.81 -20.21 10.48
N ASN A 78 1.47 -20.66 9.25
CA ASN A 78 2.30 -20.52 8.07
C ASN A 78 1.90 -19.34 7.16
N LEU A 79 1.00 -18.47 7.66
CA LEU A 79 0.48 -17.37 6.88
C LEU A 79 1.61 -16.36 6.57
N GLU A 80 1.82 -16.11 5.28
CA GLU A 80 2.76 -15.12 4.77
C GLU A 80 2.04 -13.84 4.31
N GLY A 81 0.79 -13.99 3.90
CA GLY A 81 -0.02 -12.91 3.40
C GLY A 81 -1.45 -12.90 3.90
N LEU A 82 -1.90 -11.73 4.37
CA LEU A 82 -3.24 -11.51 4.89
C LEU A 82 -3.88 -10.26 4.29
N VAL A 83 -5.08 -10.43 3.72
CA VAL A 83 -6.00 -9.34 3.40
C VAL A 83 -7.18 -9.42 4.34
N ILE A 84 -7.43 -8.35 5.10
CA ILE A 84 -8.52 -8.30 6.09
C ILE A 84 -9.23 -6.95 6.07
N SER A 85 -10.54 -6.95 6.26
CA SER A 85 -11.37 -5.77 6.48
C SER A 85 -11.89 -5.71 7.89
N LEU A 86 -11.55 -4.63 8.60
CA LEU A 86 -11.94 -4.41 10.00
C LEU A 86 -13.12 -3.45 10.05
N TYR A 87 -14.32 -3.96 9.80
CA TYR A 87 -15.54 -3.14 9.81
C TYR A 87 -15.80 -2.54 11.20
N ARG A 88 -16.33 -1.31 11.23
CA ARG A 88 -16.56 -0.56 12.48
C ARG A 88 -17.53 -1.24 13.42
N ASP A 89 -18.48 -1.93 12.86
CA ASP A 89 -19.59 -2.67 13.52
C ASP A 89 -19.22 -4.11 13.92
N SER A 90 -18.07 -4.61 13.51
CA SER A 90 -17.56 -5.91 13.94
C SER A 90 -16.97 -5.80 15.35
N ASP A 91 -17.18 -6.80 16.20
CA ASP A 91 -16.55 -6.89 17.51
C ASP A 91 -15.10 -7.41 17.46
N PHE A 92 -14.68 -7.94 16.34
CA PHE A 92 -13.33 -8.45 16.17
C PHE A 92 -12.27 -7.34 16.29
N VAL A 93 -11.26 -7.58 17.10
CA VAL A 93 -10.07 -6.76 17.28
C VAL A 93 -8.86 -7.55 16.80
N LEU A 94 -8.16 -7.00 15.81
CA LEU A 94 -6.92 -7.58 15.31
C LEU A 94 -5.78 -7.31 16.31
N ASP A 95 -5.36 -8.34 17.01
CA ASP A 95 -4.17 -8.32 17.88
C ASP A 95 -2.94 -8.73 17.03
N CYS A 96 -2.15 -7.74 16.63
CA CYS A 96 -0.99 -7.96 15.77
C CYS A 96 0.09 -8.82 16.42
N SER A 97 0.11 -8.94 17.77
CA SER A 97 1.07 -9.79 18.47
C SER A 97 0.81 -11.29 18.29
N LYS A 98 -0.39 -11.66 17.82
CA LYS A 98 -0.80 -13.04 17.55
C LYS A 98 -0.58 -13.47 16.12
N LEU A 99 -0.24 -12.53 15.21
CA LEU A 99 0.03 -12.86 13.82
C LEU A 99 1.37 -13.63 13.69
N PRO A 100 1.45 -14.58 12.74
CA PRO A 100 2.64 -15.41 12.60
C PRO A 100 3.87 -14.61 12.17
N LYS A 101 5.05 -15.03 12.61
CA LYS A 101 6.32 -14.38 12.25
C LYS A 101 6.65 -14.48 10.76
N SER A 102 6.05 -15.46 10.06
CA SER A 102 6.16 -15.62 8.61
C SER A 102 5.44 -14.53 7.82
N LEU A 103 4.60 -13.71 8.48
CA LEU A 103 3.80 -12.69 7.80
C LEU A 103 4.71 -11.70 7.05
N TYR A 104 4.58 -11.69 5.74
CA TYR A 104 5.37 -10.91 4.80
C TYR A 104 4.59 -9.73 4.23
N SER A 105 3.27 -9.89 4.07
CA SER A 105 2.38 -8.88 3.50
C SER A 105 1.07 -8.78 4.26
N LEU A 106 0.68 -7.56 4.62
CA LEU A 106 -0.56 -7.27 5.32
C LEU A 106 -1.34 -6.18 4.57
N ASN A 107 -2.59 -6.47 4.26
CA ASN A 107 -3.52 -5.54 3.66
C ASN A 107 -4.69 -5.31 4.63
N LEU A 108 -4.75 -4.11 5.17
CA LEU A 108 -5.80 -3.62 6.06
C LEU A 108 -6.77 -2.74 5.24
N ASN A 109 -7.82 -3.35 4.69
CA ASN A 109 -8.77 -2.64 3.83
C ASN A 109 -9.50 -1.49 4.54
N ILE A 110 -9.67 -1.58 5.87
CA ILE A 110 -10.26 -0.53 6.69
C ILE A 110 -9.42 -0.40 7.95
N TRP A 111 -8.80 0.77 8.14
CA TRP A 111 -8.13 1.09 9.40
C TRP A 111 -9.14 1.61 10.41
N THR A 112 -9.13 1.04 11.60
CA THR A 112 -9.91 1.53 12.73
C THR A 112 -9.07 1.46 14.00
N LYS A 113 -8.70 2.60 14.57
CA LYS A 113 -7.79 2.72 15.75
C LYS A 113 -8.07 1.74 16.89
N LYS A 114 -9.36 1.53 17.19
CA LYS A 114 -9.80 0.65 18.29
C LYS A 114 -9.80 -0.84 17.90
N LYS A 115 -9.66 -1.15 16.61
CA LYS A 115 -9.75 -2.52 16.07
C LYS A 115 -8.40 -3.11 15.72
N ILE A 116 -7.33 -2.32 15.83
CA ILE A 116 -5.95 -2.78 15.60
C ILE A 116 -5.15 -2.44 16.85
N ILE A 117 -4.60 -3.45 17.48
CA ILE A 117 -3.79 -3.30 18.68
C ILE A 117 -2.42 -3.94 18.50
N LYS A 118 -1.43 -3.40 19.19
CA LYS A 118 -0.05 -3.90 19.23
C LYS A 118 0.58 -3.97 17.81
N ILE A 119 0.32 -2.96 16.97
CA ILE A 119 0.85 -2.94 15.60
C ILE A 119 2.38 -2.94 15.57
N GLU A 120 3.01 -2.39 16.59
CA GLU A 120 4.47 -2.40 16.76
C GLU A 120 5.06 -3.81 16.85
N GLN A 121 4.26 -4.81 17.25
CA GLN A 121 4.68 -6.21 17.30
C GLN A 121 4.90 -6.82 15.92
N LEU A 122 4.41 -6.20 14.86
CA LEU A 122 4.71 -6.62 13.49
C LEU A 122 6.19 -6.39 13.12
N ASN A 123 6.93 -5.61 13.90
CA ASN A 123 8.37 -5.43 13.69
C ASN A 123 9.17 -6.74 13.87
N VAL A 124 8.65 -7.71 14.61
CA VAL A 124 9.28 -9.03 14.80
C VAL A 124 8.86 -10.06 13.76
N THR A 125 8.01 -9.67 12.82
CA THR A 125 7.62 -10.48 11.66
C THR A 125 8.54 -10.18 10.46
N ASN A 126 8.32 -10.92 9.36
CA ASN A 126 8.98 -10.64 8.09
C ASN A 126 8.22 -9.60 7.25
N LEU A 127 7.42 -8.73 7.86
CA LEU A 127 6.55 -7.80 7.14
C LEU A 127 7.34 -6.80 6.32
N GLU A 128 7.24 -6.91 5.01
CA GLU A 128 7.86 -6.02 4.03
C GLU A 128 6.83 -5.18 3.26
N HIS A 129 5.57 -5.63 3.19
CA HIS A 129 4.51 -4.96 2.43
C HIS A 129 3.32 -4.65 3.33
N LEU A 130 2.98 -3.37 3.42
CA LEU A 130 1.82 -2.89 4.17
C LEU A 130 0.94 -2.02 3.29
N TYR A 131 -0.32 -2.41 3.14
CA TYR A 131 -1.38 -1.59 2.55
C TYR A 131 -2.40 -1.24 3.62
N ILE A 132 -2.79 0.04 3.71
CA ILE A 132 -3.81 0.52 4.62
C ILE A 132 -4.80 1.40 3.88
N SER A 133 -6.08 1.14 4.08
CA SER A 133 -7.14 2.01 3.59
C SER A 133 -7.92 2.64 4.75
N ASP A 134 -8.44 3.85 4.54
CA ASP A 134 -9.13 4.66 5.56
C ASP A 134 -8.26 4.95 6.81
N PHE A 135 -6.97 5.19 6.60
CA PHE A 135 -6.00 5.44 7.67
C PHE A 135 -6.34 6.71 8.44
N ASP A 136 -6.91 6.54 9.65
CA ASP A 136 -7.45 7.62 10.50
C ASP A 136 -6.47 7.95 11.65
N GLU A 137 -5.19 8.10 11.31
CA GLU A 137 -4.16 8.56 12.23
C GLU A 137 -3.77 10.01 11.95
N LYS A 138 -3.01 10.61 12.86
CA LYS A 138 -2.52 11.98 12.72
C LYS A 138 -1.39 12.08 11.71
N ASP A 139 -0.48 11.10 11.75
CA ASP A 139 0.72 10.93 10.94
C ASP A 139 1.11 9.44 10.90
N LEU A 140 2.32 9.12 10.47
CA LEU A 140 2.80 7.74 10.36
C LEU A 140 3.48 7.20 11.62
N SER A 141 3.48 7.95 12.75
CA SER A 141 4.19 7.56 13.98
C SER A 141 3.76 6.20 14.52
N VAL A 142 2.50 5.81 14.33
CA VAL A 142 1.96 4.53 14.82
C VAL A 142 2.59 3.31 14.14
N ILE A 143 3.09 3.47 12.91
CA ILE A 143 3.75 2.41 12.13
C ILE A 143 5.26 2.61 12.00
N SER A 144 5.83 3.63 12.66
CA SER A 144 7.25 4.01 12.53
C SER A 144 8.23 2.94 13.03
N THR A 145 7.77 1.98 13.83
CA THR A 145 8.57 0.85 14.30
C THR A 145 8.73 -0.26 13.27
N LEU A 146 7.95 -0.24 12.17
CA LEU A 146 7.97 -1.28 11.13
C LEU A 146 9.14 -1.10 10.16
N THR A 147 10.35 -1.12 10.67
CA THR A 147 11.58 -0.75 9.95
C THR A 147 11.96 -1.71 8.82
N ASN A 148 11.34 -2.89 8.75
CA ASN A 148 11.56 -3.87 7.67
C ASN A 148 10.74 -3.55 6.41
N LEU A 149 9.80 -2.58 6.47
CA LEU A 149 8.95 -2.26 5.32
C LEU A 149 9.76 -1.82 4.10
N LYS A 150 9.48 -2.47 2.98
CA LYS A 150 9.96 -2.10 1.64
C LYS A 150 8.86 -1.42 0.82
N SER A 151 7.60 -1.68 1.13
CA SER A 151 6.46 -1.11 0.42
C SER A 151 5.39 -0.65 1.41
N LEU A 152 4.99 0.61 1.29
CA LEU A 152 3.90 1.21 2.04
C LEU A 152 2.90 1.84 1.07
N SER A 153 1.63 1.44 1.17
CA SER A 153 0.54 2.06 0.44
C SER A 153 -0.55 2.51 1.41
N ILE A 154 -0.95 3.77 1.32
CA ILE A 154 -2.02 4.34 2.15
C ILE A 154 -3.05 4.99 1.24
N THR A 155 -4.31 4.64 1.43
CA THR A 155 -5.42 5.25 0.69
C THR A 155 -6.46 5.84 1.62
N ARG A 156 -7.10 6.94 1.18
CA ARG A 156 -8.18 7.61 1.94
C ARG A 156 -7.77 7.98 3.37
N SER A 157 -6.75 8.81 3.50
CA SER A 157 -6.25 9.26 4.80
C SER A 157 -6.41 10.78 4.98
N LYS A 158 -6.40 11.21 6.25
CA LYS A 158 -6.44 12.62 6.66
C LYS A 158 -5.11 13.10 7.24
N ILE A 159 -4.03 12.33 7.11
CA ILE A 159 -2.70 12.76 7.56
C ILE A 159 -2.31 14.08 6.89
N LYS A 160 -1.56 14.90 7.61
CA LYS A 160 -1.06 16.19 7.12
C LYS A 160 0.43 16.18 6.85
N SER A 161 1.17 15.26 7.47
CA SER A 161 2.60 15.06 7.27
C SER A 161 2.94 13.58 7.22
N LEU A 162 4.14 13.28 6.69
CA LEU A 162 4.69 11.93 6.69
C LEU A 162 5.52 11.63 7.95
N LYS A 163 5.40 12.43 9.01
CA LYS A 163 6.12 12.19 10.28
C LYS A 163 6.00 10.74 10.73
N GLY A 164 7.12 10.11 11.06
CA GLY A 164 7.24 8.68 11.35
C GLY A 164 7.83 7.87 10.21
N ILE A 165 7.78 8.38 8.96
CA ILE A 165 8.36 7.70 7.79
C ILE A 165 9.88 7.67 7.85
N GLU A 166 10.51 8.61 8.56
CA GLU A 166 11.96 8.74 8.70
C GLU A 166 12.62 7.50 9.31
N ASN A 167 11.85 6.66 10.00
CA ASN A 167 12.33 5.40 10.55
C ASN A 167 12.21 4.23 9.57
N LEU A 168 11.44 4.37 8.49
CA LEU A 168 11.23 3.33 7.49
C LEU A 168 12.35 3.31 6.44
N ILE A 169 13.60 3.19 6.90
CA ILE A 169 14.83 3.35 6.10
C ILE A 169 15.01 2.30 5.01
N ASN A 170 14.23 1.22 5.03
CA ASN A 170 14.27 0.17 4.02
C ASN A 170 13.20 0.36 2.93
N LEU A 171 12.40 1.45 3.01
CA LEU A 171 11.32 1.70 2.08
C LEU A 171 11.84 1.94 0.66
N GLU A 172 11.33 1.14 -0.29
CA GLU A 172 11.64 1.23 -1.73
C GLU A 172 10.46 1.75 -2.54
N TYR A 173 9.24 1.57 -2.05
CA TYR A 173 8.00 1.99 -2.70
C TYR A 173 7.06 2.69 -1.71
N LEU A 174 6.58 3.88 -2.08
CA LEU A 174 5.56 4.63 -1.35
C LEU A 174 4.42 5.00 -2.29
N SER A 175 3.19 4.63 -1.93
CA SER A 175 1.98 5.04 -2.63
C SER A 175 1.00 5.73 -1.69
N LEU A 176 0.52 6.91 -2.07
CA LEU A 176 -0.48 7.67 -1.34
C LEU A 176 -1.66 8.00 -2.26
N GLY A 177 -2.83 7.40 -1.99
CA GLY A 177 -4.05 7.63 -2.76
C GLY A 177 -5.12 8.36 -1.94
N ALA A 178 -5.69 9.43 -2.51
CA ALA A 178 -6.73 10.24 -1.88
C ALA A 178 -6.35 10.79 -0.48
N VAL A 179 -5.07 11.18 -0.31
CA VAL A 179 -4.56 11.83 0.91
C VAL A 179 -4.64 13.36 0.75
N ARG A 180 -5.87 13.85 0.62
CA ARG A 180 -6.19 15.24 0.26
C ARG A 180 -5.70 16.30 1.22
N SER A 181 -5.35 15.94 2.46
CA SER A 181 -4.92 16.83 3.54
C SER A 181 -3.40 16.93 3.70
N LEU A 182 -2.64 16.08 3.00
CA LEU A 182 -1.17 16.07 3.07
C LEU A 182 -0.61 17.42 2.60
N VAL A 183 0.28 18.01 3.40
CA VAL A 183 0.94 19.29 3.12
C VAL A 183 2.45 19.24 3.31
N ASP A 184 2.95 18.24 4.06
CA ASP A 184 4.36 18.15 4.44
C ASP A 184 4.88 16.73 4.20
N ILE A 185 5.93 16.64 3.40
CA ILE A 185 6.67 15.40 3.09
C ILE A 185 8.14 15.50 3.45
N SER A 186 8.54 16.49 4.27
CA SER A 186 9.95 16.77 4.56
C SER A 186 10.69 15.56 5.14
N ASP A 187 10.03 14.75 5.97
CA ASP A 187 10.65 13.58 6.61
C ASP A 187 11.00 12.44 5.62
N ILE A 188 10.48 12.50 4.36
CA ILE A 188 10.76 11.49 3.33
C ILE A 188 12.24 11.40 2.97
N VAL A 189 12.99 12.49 3.22
CA VAL A 189 14.42 12.56 2.88
C VAL A 189 15.27 11.48 3.58
N ALA A 190 14.76 10.90 4.67
CA ALA A 190 15.42 9.80 5.37
C ALA A 190 15.31 8.46 4.61
N CYS A 191 14.31 8.29 3.74
CA CYS A 191 14.05 7.06 3.01
C CYS A 191 14.95 6.92 1.77
N LYS A 192 16.26 6.85 1.96
CA LYS A 192 17.27 6.89 0.87
C LYS A 192 17.19 5.73 -0.13
N LYS A 193 16.44 4.66 0.18
CA LYS A 193 16.24 3.50 -0.71
C LYS A 193 15.00 3.62 -1.59
N LEU A 194 14.21 4.71 -1.48
CA LEU A 194 13.03 4.91 -2.32
C LEU A 194 13.41 4.99 -3.80
N LYS A 195 12.76 4.11 -4.57
CA LYS A 195 12.87 3.98 -6.03
C LYS A 195 11.62 4.43 -6.75
N ARG A 196 10.47 4.31 -6.08
CA ARG A 196 9.19 4.67 -6.67
C ARG A 196 8.28 5.39 -5.68
N ILE A 197 7.69 6.48 -6.13
CA ILE A 197 6.63 7.22 -5.45
C ILE A 197 5.44 7.36 -6.39
N ASP A 198 4.24 6.99 -5.90
CA ASP A 198 2.96 7.20 -6.58
C ASP A 198 2.07 8.04 -5.65
N PHE A 199 1.82 9.30 -6.01
CA PHE A 199 0.85 10.14 -5.31
C PHE A 199 -0.35 10.40 -6.23
N ASP A 200 -1.52 10.05 -5.73
CA ASP A 200 -2.80 10.27 -6.40
C ASP A 200 -3.75 11.05 -5.49
N ILE A 201 -4.35 12.12 -6.03
CA ILE A 201 -5.32 12.95 -5.30
C ILE A 201 -4.74 13.54 -3.99
N CYS A 202 -3.48 13.97 -3.98
CA CYS A 202 -2.81 14.67 -2.87
C CYS A 202 -2.95 16.19 -3.00
N TRP A 203 -4.17 16.72 -2.95
CA TRP A 203 -4.56 18.05 -3.40
C TRP A 203 -3.91 19.24 -2.70
N LYS A 204 -3.45 19.09 -1.46
CA LYS A 204 -2.88 20.20 -0.66
C LYS A 204 -1.36 20.19 -0.66
N LEU A 205 -0.74 19.13 -1.13
CA LEU A 205 0.72 19.08 -1.27
C LEU A 205 1.13 19.97 -2.44
N GLN A 206 2.04 20.91 -2.20
CA GLN A 206 2.56 21.85 -3.20
C GLN A 206 4.07 21.76 -3.34
N ASP A 207 4.77 21.53 -2.23
CA ASP A 207 6.23 21.40 -2.21
C ASP A 207 6.64 19.93 -2.30
N TYR A 208 7.20 19.57 -3.44
CA TYR A 208 7.75 18.25 -3.72
C TYR A 208 9.29 18.25 -3.69
N SER A 209 9.92 19.37 -3.33
CA SER A 209 11.39 19.52 -3.34
C SER A 209 12.11 18.49 -2.46
N PRO A 210 11.57 17.99 -1.32
CA PRO A 210 12.22 16.95 -0.54
C PRO A 210 12.51 15.67 -1.31
N ILE A 211 11.71 15.37 -2.37
CA ILE A 211 11.95 14.21 -3.24
C ILE A 211 13.31 14.30 -3.94
N GLY A 212 13.81 15.50 -4.23
CA GLY A 212 15.13 15.72 -4.85
C GLY A 212 16.32 15.13 -4.08
N GLU A 213 16.13 14.83 -2.80
CA GLU A 213 17.13 14.18 -1.95
C GLU A 213 17.19 12.65 -2.10
N LEU A 214 16.26 12.05 -2.86
CA LEU A 214 16.10 10.59 -3.02
C LEU A 214 16.86 10.10 -4.27
N LYS A 215 18.17 9.93 -4.17
CA LYS A 215 19.06 9.67 -5.33
C LYS A 215 18.84 8.30 -6.00
N GLU A 216 18.09 7.39 -5.36
CA GLU A 216 17.70 6.08 -5.92
C GLU A 216 16.37 6.13 -6.68
N MET A 217 15.69 7.30 -6.75
CA MET A 217 14.38 7.47 -7.38
C MET A 217 14.45 7.13 -8.88
N GLU A 218 13.61 6.18 -9.30
CA GLU A 218 13.49 5.74 -10.69
C GLU A 218 12.16 6.15 -11.33
N ILE A 219 11.07 6.15 -10.54
CA ILE A 219 9.71 6.40 -11.01
C ILE A 219 9.01 7.36 -10.05
N LEU A 220 8.51 8.46 -10.58
CA LEU A 220 7.68 9.43 -9.86
C LEU A 220 6.38 9.65 -10.63
N GLU A 221 5.25 9.27 -10.02
CA GLU A 221 3.93 9.42 -10.60
C GLU A 221 3.07 10.33 -9.70
N LEU A 222 2.62 11.44 -10.25
CA LEU A 222 1.81 12.47 -9.58
C LEU A 222 0.53 12.66 -10.37
N GLN A 223 -0.54 11.95 -9.95
CA GLN A 223 -1.81 11.98 -10.65
C GLN A 223 -2.84 12.77 -9.84
N ASP A 224 -3.59 13.63 -10.51
CA ASP A 224 -4.66 14.44 -9.90
C ASP A 224 -4.24 15.21 -8.63
N CYS A 225 -2.96 15.59 -8.52
CA CYS A 225 -2.38 16.29 -7.37
C CYS A 225 -2.58 17.81 -7.40
N LYS A 226 -3.30 18.35 -8.40
CA LYS A 226 -3.57 19.78 -8.62
C LYS A 226 -2.31 20.59 -8.92
N SER A 227 -1.58 21.00 -7.88
CA SER A 227 -0.57 22.06 -7.98
C SER A 227 0.80 21.56 -7.55
N LEU A 228 1.76 21.57 -8.48
CA LEU A 228 3.19 21.47 -8.19
C LEU A 228 3.77 22.87 -8.35
N ALA A 229 4.45 23.38 -7.33
CA ALA A 229 5.11 24.69 -7.41
C ALA A 229 6.14 24.70 -8.55
N SER A 230 6.96 23.65 -8.64
CA SER A 230 7.99 23.44 -9.66
C SER A 230 8.40 21.98 -9.73
N ILE A 231 8.96 21.54 -10.84
CA ILE A 231 9.64 20.23 -10.98
C ILE A 231 11.18 20.37 -11.00
N LYS A 232 11.74 21.50 -10.59
CA LYS A 232 13.19 21.73 -10.57
C LYS A 232 13.97 20.68 -9.77
N PHE A 233 13.36 20.10 -8.74
CA PHE A 233 13.97 19.03 -7.94
C PHE A 233 14.31 17.77 -8.76
N VAL A 234 13.70 17.59 -9.93
CA VAL A 234 13.96 16.47 -10.86
C VAL A 234 15.41 16.46 -11.35
N GLU A 235 16.03 17.64 -11.48
CA GLU A 235 17.45 17.77 -11.86
C GLU A 235 18.41 17.09 -10.87
N GLN A 236 17.95 16.85 -9.65
CA GLN A 236 18.73 16.23 -8.58
C GLN A 236 18.56 14.70 -8.54
N LEU A 237 17.75 14.11 -9.42
CA LEU A 237 17.39 12.69 -9.46
C LEU A 237 18.11 11.95 -10.60
N PRO A 238 19.36 11.51 -10.41
CA PRO A 238 20.19 10.98 -11.50
C PRO A 238 19.69 9.66 -12.09
N LYS A 239 18.82 8.94 -11.36
CA LYS A 239 18.28 7.65 -11.79
C LYS A 239 16.84 7.72 -12.28
N LEU A 240 16.24 8.92 -12.32
CA LEU A 240 14.84 9.06 -12.70
C LEU A 240 14.63 8.71 -14.18
N LYS A 241 13.85 7.67 -14.42
CA LYS A 241 13.49 7.16 -15.76
C LYS A 241 12.12 7.61 -16.20
N ARG A 242 11.20 7.79 -15.23
CA ARG A 242 9.80 8.14 -15.51
C ARG A 242 9.31 9.21 -14.56
N LEU A 243 8.74 10.26 -15.12
CA LEU A 243 8.00 11.31 -14.45
C LEU A 243 6.60 11.40 -15.06
N ILE A 244 5.57 11.24 -14.26
CA ILE A 244 4.17 11.41 -14.67
C ILE A 244 3.56 12.53 -13.84
N ALA A 245 2.95 13.52 -14.49
CA ALA A 245 2.25 14.66 -13.88
C ALA A 245 0.91 14.86 -14.62
N LEU A 246 -0.04 13.95 -14.42
CA LEU A 246 -1.26 13.85 -15.22
C LEU A 246 -2.54 14.25 -14.47
N GLY A 247 -3.63 14.28 -15.22
CA GLY A 247 -4.95 14.62 -14.72
C GLY A 247 -5.04 16.10 -14.39
N THR A 248 -5.42 16.42 -13.15
CA THR A 248 -5.51 17.82 -12.68
C THR A 248 -4.17 18.39 -12.24
N THR A 249 -3.07 17.63 -12.30
CA THR A 249 -1.74 18.06 -11.91
C THR A 249 -1.19 19.11 -12.87
N VAL A 250 -0.79 20.28 -12.35
CA VAL A 250 -0.23 21.41 -13.10
C VAL A 250 1.07 21.85 -12.46
N ILE A 251 2.10 22.05 -13.29
CA ILE A 251 3.39 22.65 -12.92
C ILE A 251 3.24 24.16 -13.00
N ASN A 252 3.24 24.83 -11.84
CA ASN A 252 2.79 26.22 -11.73
C ASN A 252 3.79 27.27 -12.22
N ASP A 253 5.08 26.96 -12.21
CA ASP A 253 6.10 27.85 -12.80
C ASP A 253 6.19 27.70 -14.33
N PHE A 254 5.39 26.79 -14.88
CA PHE A 254 5.34 26.47 -16.32
C PHE A 254 6.69 26.03 -16.92
N ASP A 255 7.69 25.76 -16.10
CA ASP A 255 8.99 25.27 -16.52
C ASP A 255 9.06 23.74 -16.49
N THR A 256 9.03 23.14 -17.67
CA THR A 256 9.16 21.69 -17.87
C THR A 256 10.57 21.28 -18.29
N THR A 257 11.52 22.24 -18.43
CA THR A 257 12.92 21.98 -18.80
C THR A 257 13.58 20.91 -17.91
N PRO A 258 13.33 20.83 -16.57
CA PRO A 258 13.93 19.80 -15.74
C PRO A 258 13.60 18.37 -16.16
N ALA A 259 12.52 18.15 -16.93
CA ALA A 259 12.17 16.83 -17.47
C ALA A 259 12.95 16.47 -18.75
N GLU A 260 13.85 17.31 -19.25
CA GLU A 260 14.56 17.10 -20.52
C GLU A 260 15.38 15.81 -20.54
N ASN A 261 15.97 15.43 -19.42
CA ASN A 261 16.81 14.23 -19.31
C ASN A 261 16.04 12.99 -18.80
N VAL A 262 14.76 13.13 -18.51
CA VAL A 262 13.91 11.99 -18.08
C VAL A 262 13.47 11.21 -19.31
N ALA A 263 13.67 9.90 -19.34
CA ALA A 263 13.37 9.07 -20.51
C ALA A 263 11.88 9.07 -20.87
N VAL A 264 10.99 9.05 -19.85
CA VAL A 264 9.53 9.11 -20.02
C VAL A 264 9.00 10.27 -19.21
N PHE A 265 8.42 11.27 -19.89
CA PHE A 265 7.72 12.37 -19.24
C PHE A 265 6.30 12.50 -19.79
N TRP A 266 5.31 12.38 -18.92
CA TRP A 266 3.91 12.65 -19.25
C TRP A 266 3.39 13.77 -18.35
N GLY A 267 3.13 14.91 -18.94
CA GLY A 267 2.49 16.05 -18.31
C GLY A 267 1.09 16.29 -18.91
N SER A 268 0.13 16.74 -18.08
CA SER A 268 -1.11 17.32 -18.61
C SER A 268 -0.75 18.49 -19.51
N TYR A 269 -1.27 18.51 -20.74
CA TYR A 269 -0.97 19.59 -21.68
C TYR A 269 -1.38 20.96 -21.15
N LYS A 270 -0.48 21.92 -21.20
CA LYS A 270 -0.71 23.36 -20.96
C LYS A 270 0.04 24.14 -22.01
N ALA A 271 -0.66 25.08 -22.69
CA ALA A 271 -0.04 25.90 -23.73
C ALA A 271 1.07 26.82 -23.18
N GLU A 272 0.99 27.14 -21.89
CA GLU A 272 1.92 27.99 -21.17
C GLU A 272 3.25 27.31 -20.82
N TYR A 273 3.34 25.98 -20.92
CA TYR A 273 4.60 25.28 -20.67
C TYR A 273 5.68 25.69 -21.65
N ASN A 274 6.87 26.03 -21.13
CA ASN A 274 8.00 26.50 -21.93
C ASN A 274 8.55 25.44 -22.91
N LYS A 275 8.31 24.14 -22.62
CA LYS A 275 8.70 23.02 -23.46
C LYS A 275 7.71 21.87 -23.42
N HIS A 276 7.49 21.22 -24.56
CA HIS A 276 6.67 20.03 -24.72
C HIS A 276 7.51 18.87 -25.22
N TYR A 277 7.17 17.63 -24.80
CA TYR A 277 7.96 16.43 -25.09
C TYR A 277 7.09 15.31 -25.68
N PRO A 278 6.47 15.50 -26.87
CA PRO A 278 5.59 14.49 -27.45
C PRO A 278 6.32 13.19 -27.79
N GLU A 279 7.64 13.25 -28.00
CA GLU A 279 8.49 12.08 -28.28
C GLU A 279 8.73 11.18 -27.06
N LYS A 280 8.46 11.67 -25.85
CA LYS A 280 8.64 10.92 -24.59
C LYS A 280 7.36 10.24 -24.12
N GLU A 281 6.22 10.54 -24.76
CA GLU A 281 4.95 9.90 -24.47
C GLU A 281 4.98 8.46 -25.03
N ILE A 282 4.60 7.48 -24.19
CA ILE A 282 4.43 6.11 -24.66
C ILE A 282 3.16 6.08 -25.52
N LYS A 283 3.29 5.69 -26.78
CA LYS A 283 2.17 5.52 -27.72
C LYS A 283 1.40 4.23 -27.42
#